data_e95352fd9e6da94217630523f78ed136
#
_entry.id   e95352fd9e6da94217630523f78ed136
#
_cell.length_a   1.000
_cell.length_b   1.000
_cell.length_c   1.000
_cell.angle_alpha   90.00
_cell.angle_beta   90.00
_cell.angle_gamma   90.00
#
_symmetry.space_group_name_H-M   'P 1'
#
loop_
_entity.id
_entity.type
_entity.pdbx_description
1 polymer ?
#
loop_
_entity_poly.entity_id
_entity_poly.type
_entity_poly.pdbx_seq_one_letter_code
_entity_poly.pdbx_strand_id
1 'polypeptide(L)'
;MTSSPATSPASARLRWREKLGYGAGDLGLNLYWANISAFLLIFYTDTMHLPAAAVGTMILLTKIADAIADPAMGALADRTRSRLGKFRPYLLWGALPMAAAGVLAYTTPDLDQHGRMWWATITFLVMMLAYTVVSIPYSALSGVITADSQQRTGLISLRFIGAFAGTTLVNYFTMDLVRWFGAGNDALGWQRTMLLYGAVALALFVTVALTTRERVQPPPQQRTPIRRDIADLLQNKPWCVLFVLSLIIMITITMRGGAGVYYLKYYVQRPDLVGLFLGSYSVALGVGAAITP
;
A
#
# COMPACT_ATOMS: atom_id res chain seq x y z
N MET A 1 37.96 -26.08 27.83
CA MET A 1 36.73 -26.37 27.05
C MET A 1 35.98 -25.09 26.87
N THR A 2 36.24 -24.39 25.78
CA THR A 2 35.55 -23.13 25.41
C THR A 2 34.24 -23.51 24.73
N SER A 3 33.13 -23.39 25.44
CA SER A 3 31.80 -23.56 24.88
C SER A 3 31.58 -22.45 23.83
N SER A 4 31.53 -22.82 22.56
CA SER A 4 31.10 -21.98 21.48
C SER A 4 29.67 -21.43 21.79
N PRO A 5 29.42 -20.14 21.77
CA PRO A 5 28.09 -19.63 22.06
C PRO A 5 27.12 -20.14 20.97
N ALA A 6 26.14 -20.93 21.38
CA ALA A 6 25.07 -21.37 20.52
C ALA A 6 24.41 -20.14 19.91
N THR A 7 24.54 -19.97 18.60
CA THR A 7 23.88 -18.88 17.87
C THR A 7 22.38 -18.96 18.09
N SER A 8 21.83 -17.96 18.79
CA SER A 8 20.39 -17.85 19.01
C SER A 8 19.67 -17.89 17.66
N PRO A 9 18.53 -18.59 17.52
CA PRO A 9 17.77 -18.66 16.28
C PRO A 9 17.36 -17.29 15.74
N ALA A 10 17.36 -16.25 16.58
CA ALA A 10 17.12 -14.85 16.21
C ALA A 10 18.26 -14.20 15.41
N SER A 11 19.50 -14.74 15.45
CA SER A 11 20.67 -14.24 14.72
C SER A 11 20.99 -15.03 13.44
N ALA A 12 20.17 -16.01 13.07
CA ALA A 12 20.35 -16.80 11.86
C ALA A 12 20.27 -15.93 10.60
N ARG A 13 21.24 -16.08 9.69
CA ARG A 13 21.23 -15.38 8.41
C ARG A 13 19.96 -15.70 7.63
N LEU A 14 19.26 -14.66 7.15
CA LEU A 14 18.07 -14.79 6.34
C LEU A 14 18.41 -15.39 4.97
N ARG A 15 17.62 -16.36 4.53
CA ARG A 15 17.73 -16.93 3.18
C ARG A 15 17.24 -15.91 2.14
N TRP A 16 17.82 -15.93 0.95
CA TRP A 16 17.40 -15.08 -0.15
C TRP A 16 15.91 -15.20 -0.48
N ARG A 17 15.35 -16.40 -0.37
CA ARG A 17 13.90 -16.62 -0.57
C ARG A 17 13.04 -15.83 0.42
N GLU A 18 13.46 -15.69 1.67
CA GLU A 18 12.76 -14.90 2.68
C GLU A 18 12.86 -13.41 2.39
N LYS A 19 14.06 -12.96 1.99
CA LYS A 19 14.32 -11.56 1.65
C LYS A 19 13.51 -11.12 0.43
N LEU A 20 13.56 -11.89 -0.66
CA LEU A 20 12.81 -11.60 -1.87
C LEU A 20 11.30 -11.74 -1.65
N GLY A 21 10.87 -12.80 -0.93
CA GLY A 21 9.47 -12.97 -0.58
C GLY A 21 8.94 -11.80 0.22
N TYR A 22 9.69 -11.32 1.22
CA TYR A 22 9.30 -10.13 1.99
C TYR A 22 9.25 -8.88 1.13
N GLY A 23 10.26 -8.60 0.30
CA GLY A 23 10.27 -7.44 -0.60
C GLY A 23 9.12 -7.42 -1.61
N ALA A 24 8.68 -8.60 -2.06
CA ALA A 24 7.56 -8.74 -2.99
C ALA A 24 6.22 -8.23 -2.42
N GLY A 25 6.05 -8.18 -1.09
CA GLY A 25 4.85 -7.65 -0.46
C GLY A 25 4.62 -6.16 -0.74
N ASP A 26 5.68 -5.35 -0.78
CA ASP A 26 5.55 -3.93 -1.13
C ASP A 26 5.18 -3.71 -2.59
N LEU A 27 5.60 -4.59 -3.49
CA LEU A 27 5.09 -4.58 -4.86
C LEU A 27 3.57 -4.78 -4.85
N GLY A 28 3.06 -5.77 -4.11
CA GLY A 28 1.62 -6.01 -3.97
C GLY A 28 0.86 -4.83 -3.37
N LEU A 29 1.38 -4.19 -2.32
CA LEU A 29 0.77 -2.98 -1.74
C LEU A 29 0.74 -1.82 -2.73
N ASN A 30 1.81 -1.64 -3.50
CA ASN A 30 1.91 -0.53 -4.45
C ASN A 30 1.07 -0.72 -5.71
N LEU A 31 0.68 -1.95 -6.07
CA LEU A 31 -0.36 -2.16 -7.10
C LEU A 31 -1.67 -1.44 -6.74
N TYR A 32 -2.00 -1.36 -5.44
CA TYR A 32 -3.17 -0.63 -4.95
C TYR A 32 -2.87 0.84 -4.71
N TRP A 33 -1.82 1.14 -3.94
CA TRP A 33 -1.53 2.51 -3.52
C TRP A 33 -1.27 3.45 -4.70
N ALA A 34 -0.45 3.03 -5.67
CA ALA A 34 -0.17 3.82 -6.86
C ALA A 34 -1.42 3.99 -7.73
N ASN A 35 -2.26 2.94 -7.84
CA ASN A 35 -3.51 2.99 -8.58
C ASN A 35 -4.49 3.98 -7.94
N ILE A 36 -4.68 3.91 -6.62
CA ILE A 36 -5.52 4.86 -5.88
C ILE A 36 -5.00 6.30 -6.04
N SER A 37 -3.68 6.49 -5.91
CA SER A 37 -3.10 7.83 -5.95
C SER A 37 -3.14 8.50 -7.31
N ALA A 38 -3.00 7.73 -8.40
CA ALA A 38 -2.93 8.28 -9.76
C ALA A 38 -4.26 8.20 -10.50
N PHE A 39 -5.06 7.14 -10.30
CA PHE A 39 -6.15 6.81 -11.21
C PHE A 39 -7.54 6.75 -10.56
N LEU A 40 -7.65 6.65 -9.23
CA LEU A 40 -8.96 6.51 -8.58
C LEU A 40 -9.88 7.69 -8.88
N LEU A 41 -9.35 8.92 -8.78
CA LEU A 41 -10.14 10.12 -9.03
C LEU A 41 -10.68 10.15 -10.46
N ILE A 42 -9.82 9.83 -11.45
CA ILE A 42 -10.23 9.84 -12.86
C ILE A 42 -11.23 8.70 -13.17
N PHE A 43 -11.09 7.54 -12.52
CA PHE A 43 -12.07 6.47 -12.64
C PHE A 43 -13.45 6.92 -12.16
N TYR A 44 -13.53 7.53 -10.98
CA TYR A 44 -14.81 7.97 -10.42
C TYR A 44 -15.43 9.15 -11.19
N THR A 45 -14.60 10.08 -11.68
CA THR A 45 -15.14 11.24 -12.43
C THR A 45 -15.47 10.92 -13.88
N ASP A 46 -14.61 10.20 -14.58
CA ASP A 46 -14.72 10.02 -16.02
C ASP A 46 -15.48 8.76 -16.41
N THR A 47 -15.33 7.68 -15.64
CA THR A 47 -15.99 6.40 -15.93
C THR A 47 -17.32 6.25 -15.18
N MET A 48 -17.36 6.62 -13.89
CA MET A 48 -18.61 6.57 -13.11
C MET A 48 -19.44 7.86 -13.23
N HIS A 49 -18.90 8.94 -13.82
CA HIS A 49 -19.54 10.24 -13.99
C HIS A 49 -19.98 10.89 -12.66
N LEU A 50 -19.16 10.73 -11.60
CA LEU A 50 -19.42 11.34 -10.30
C LEU A 50 -18.83 12.76 -10.24
N PRO A 51 -19.48 13.71 -9.51
CA PRO A 51 -18.96 15.06 -9.35
C PRO A 51 -17.60 15.05 -8.62
N ALA A 52 -16.57 15.69 -9.21
CA ALA A 52 -15.22 15.68 -8.67
C ALA A 52 -15.12 16.20 -7.22
N ALA A 53 -15.92 17.23 -6.87
CA ALA A 53 -15.97 17.76 -5.51
C ALA A 53 -16.50 16.73 -4.49
N ALA A 54 -17.54 15.97 -4.86
CA ALA A 54 -18.09 14.92 -4.01
C ALA A 54 -17.09 13.76 -3.83
N VAL A 55 -16.42 13.35 -4.92
CA VAL A 55 -15.36 12.33 -4.88
C VAL A 55 -14.18 12.78 -4.01
N GLY A 56 -13.76 14.05 -4.14
CA GLY A 56 -12.70 14.60 -3.29
C GLY A 56 -13.06 14.57 -1.80
N THR A 57 -14.29 14.93 -1.45
CA THR A 57 -14.81 14.86 -0.08
C THR A 57 -14.85 13.41 0.42
N MET A 58 -15.33 12.48 -0.40
CA MET A 58 -15.35 11.05 -0.10
C MET A 58 -13.93 10.52 0.21
N ILE A 59 -12.96 10.84 -0.64
CA ILE A 59 -11.57 10.44 -0.45
C ILE A 59 -11.03 11.00 0.88
N LEU A 60 -11.29 12.28 1.18
CA LEU A 60 -10.86 12.92 2.41
C LEU A 60 -11.45 12.22 3.65
N LEU A 61 -12.77 11.98 3.65
CA LEU A 61 -13.45 11.31 4.78
C LEU A 61 -12.93 9.87 4.96
N THR A 62 -12.69 9.15 3.87
CA THR A 62 -12.13 7.80 3.93
C THR A 62 -10.69 7.82 4.49
N LYS A 63 -9.87 8.82 4.14
CA LYS A 63 -8.52 8.98 4.72
C LYS A 63 -8.53 9.30 6.21
N ILE A 64 -9.53 10.05 6.69
CA ILE A 64 -9.73 10.28 8.13
C ILE A 64 -10.11 8.97 8.85
N ALA A 65 -11.01 8.18 8.26
CA ALA A 65 -11.38 6.88 8.81
C ALA A 65 -10.17 5.91 8.84
N ASP A 66 -9.34 5.91 7.80
CA ASP A 66 -8.11 5.13 7.68
C ASP A 66 -7.10 5.49 8.79
N ALA A 67 -6.89 6.78 9.03
CA ALA A 67 -6.02 7.27 10.09
C ALA A 67 -6.45 6.82 11.51
N ILE A 68 -7.74 6.53 11.72
CA ILE A 68 -8.27 5.96 12.97
C ILE A 68 -8.12 4.43 12.97
N ALA A 69 -8.33 3.79 11.80
CA ALA A 69 -8.25 2.35 11.65
C ALA A 69 -6.82 1.80 11.79
N ASP A 70 -5.80 2.56 11.35
CA ASP A 70 -4.40 2.14 11.38
C ASP A 70 -3.90 1.81 12.80
N PRO A 71 -4.04 2.69 13.82
CA PRO A 71 -3.67 2.36 15.19
C PRO A 71 -4.48 1.21 15.79
N ALA A 72 -5.78 1.15 15.46
CA ALA A 72 -6.66 0.07 15.92
C ALA A 72 -6.20 -1.29 15.35
N MET A 73 -5.85 -1.32 14.05
CA MET A 73 -5.32 -2.53 13.41
C MET A 73 -3.95 -2.92 13.97
N GLY A 74 -3.07 -1.97 14.25
CA GLY A 74 -1.80 -2.21 14.93
C GLY A 74 -2.01 -2.86 16.29
N ALA A 75 -2.90 -2.31 17.11
CA ALA A 75 -3.24 -2.85 18.43
C ALA A 75 -3.87 -4.26 18.36
N LEU A 76 -4.70 -4.52 17.34
CA LEU A 76 -5.30 -5.83 17.09
C LEU A 76 -4.24 -6.86 16.69
N ALA A 77 -3.38 -6.50 15.73
CA ALA A 77 -2.28 -7.35 15.27
C ALA A 77 -1.32 -7.69 16.41
N ASP A 78 -1.05 -6.72 17.30
CA ASP A 78 -0.19 -6.91 18.44
C ASP A 78 -0.72 -7.93 19.48
N ARG A 79 -2.04 -8.07 19.58
CA ARG A 79 -2.70 -9.02 20.49
C ARG A 79 -2.89 -10.39 19.87
N THR A 80 -2.71 -10.54 18.58
CA THR A 80 -2.96 -11.79 17.86
C THR A 80 -1.91 -12.84 18.23
N ARG A 81 -2.40 -14.05 18.50
CA ARG A 81 -1.59 -15.25 18.74
C ARG A 81 -2.14 -16.38 17.88
N SER A 82 -1.37 -16.84 16.92
CA SER A 82 -1.77 -17.95 16.06
C SER A 82 -0.61 -18.94 15.81
N ARG A 83 -0.95 -20.12 15.30
CA ARG A 83 0.04 -21.15 14.89
C ARG A 83 0.92 -20.68 13.73
N LEU A 84 0.45 -19.73 12.92
CA LEU A 84 1.19 -19.15 11.79
C LEU A 84 2.09 -17.98 12.20
N GLY A 85 2.01 -17.53 13.45
CA GLY A 85 2.66 -16.33 13.96
C GLY A 85 1.66 -15.23 14.28
N LYS A 86 2.16 -14.01 14.50
CA LYS A 86 1.40 -12.84 14.91
C LYS A 86 0.85 -12.05 13.71
N PHE A 87 1.68 -11.85 12.69
CA PHE A 87 1.40 -10.96 11.56
C PHE A 87 1.06 -11.71 10.26
N ARG A 88 1.65 -12.90 10.04
CA ARG A 88 1.44 -13.70 8.83
C ARG A 88 -0.02 -14.09 8.55
N PRO A 89 -0.87 -14.39 9.54
CA PRO A 89 -2.29 -14.69 9.29
C PRO A 89 -3.03 -13.58 8.55
N TYR A 90 -2.72 -12.32 8.86
CA TYR A 90 -3.36 -11.17 8.22
C TYR A 90 -3.01 -11.05 6.73
N LEU A 91 -1.76 -11.39 6.37
CA LEU A 91 -1.34 -11.42 4.98
C LEU A 91 -2.06 -12.53 4.20
N LEU A 92 -2.24 -13.69 4.82
CA LEU A 92 -2.86 -14.83 4.16
C LEU A 92 -4.38 -14.66 4.02
N TRP A 93 -5.06 -14.28 5.11
CA TRP A 93 -6.52 -14.17 5.13
C TRP A 93 -7.02 -12.80 4.68
N GLY A 94 -6.25 -11.73 4.89
CA GLY A 94 -6.59 -10.37 4.50
C GLY A 94 -6.40 -10.10 3.00
N ALA A 95 -5.52 -10.84 2.33
CA ALA A 95 -5.24 -10.63 0.91
C ALA A 95 -6.46 -10.89 0.02
N LEU A 96 -7.27 -11.91 0.31
CA LEU A 96 -8.47 -12.22 -0.48
C LEU A 96 -9.56 -11.14 -0.34
N PRO A 97 -9.98 -10.72 0.88
CA PRO A 97 -10.89 -9.58 1.04
C PRO A 97 -10.37 -8.29 0.38
N MET A 98 -9.05 -8.02 0.47
CA MET A 98 -8.44 -6.86 -0.17
C MET A 98 -8.56 -6.94 -1.71
N ALA A 99 -8.30 -8.12 -2.30
CA ALA A 99 -8.45 -8.34 -3.73
C ALA A 99 -9.90 -8.12 -4.17
N ALA A 100 -10.86 -8.72 -3.46
CA ALA A 100 -12.28 -8.56 -3.75
C ALA A 100 -12.76 -7.11 -3.61
N ALA A 101 -12.39 -6.44 -2.53
CA ALA A 101 -12.73 -5.04 -2.28
C ALA A 101 -12.16 -4.10 -3.36
N GLY A 102 -10.93 -4.38 -3.83
CA GLY A 102 -10.32 -3.63 -4.93
C GLY A 102 -11.12 -3.76 -6.23
N VAL A 103 -11.54 -4.96 -6.59
CA VAL A 103 -12.40 -5.18 -7.77
C VAL A 103 -13.73 -4.46 -7.61
N LEU A 104 -14.37 -4.54 -6.44
CA LEU A 104 -15.64 -3.87 -6.17
C LEU A 104 -15.53 -2.35 -6.25
N ALA A 105 -14.44 -1.76 -5.74
CA ALA A 105 -14.20 -0.31 -5.76
C ALA A 105 -14.02 0.23 -7.19
N TYR A 106 -13.54 -0.60 -8.12
CA TYR A 106 -13.38 -0.27 -9.54
C TYR A 106 -14.47 -0.91 -10.42
N THR A 107 -15.61 -1.25 -9.83
CA THR A 107 -16.80 -1.73 -10.56
C THR A 107 -17.80 -0.59 -10.68
N THR A 108 -18.31 -0.36 -11.89
CA THR A 108 -19.37 0.62 -12.16
C THR A 108 -20.71 -0.10 -12.19
N PRO A 109 -21.55 -0.02 -11.13
CA PRO A 109 -22.88 -0.64 -11.13
C PRO A 109 -23.87 0.17 -11.98
N ASP A 110 -24.87 -0.50 -12.49
CA ASP A 110 -26.01 0.16 -13.18
C ASP A 110 -26.98 0.73 -12.14
N LEU A 111 -26.63 1.89 -11.60
CA LEU A 111 -27.39 2.63 -10.60
C LEU A 111 -27.51 4.09 -11.03
N ASP A 112 -28.45 4.81 -10.40
CA ASP A 112 -28.52 6.27 -10.50
C ASP A 112 -27.29 6.95 -9.88
N GLN A 113 -27.13 8.26 -10.07
CA GLN A 113 -25.96 8.99 -9.58
C GLN A 113 -25.79 8.90 -8.06
N HIS A 114 -26.87 8.92 -7.28
CA HIS A 114 -26.80 8.76 -5.83
C HIS A 114 -26.38 7.34 -5.43
N GLY A 115 -26.92 6.33 -6.08
CA GLY A 115 -26.54 4.94 -5.87
C GLY A 115 -25.08 4.67 -6.19
N ARG A 116 -24.58 5.23 -7.32
CA ARG A 116 -23.13 5.13 -7.66
C ARG A 116 -22.25 5.82 -6.64
N MET A 117 -22.67 6.96 -6.10
CA MET A 117 -21.90 7.66 -5.06
C MET A 117 -21.83 6.85 -3.75
N TRP A 118 -22.93 6.25 -3.31
CA TRP A 118 -22.94 5.37 -2.15
C TRP A 118 -22.11 4.10 -2.40
N TRP A 119 -22.25 3.50 -3.58
CA TRP A 119 -21.43 2.35 -3.98
C TRP A 119 -19.94 2.68 -3.91
N ALA A 120 -19.50 3.77 -4.55
CA ALA A 120 -18.13 4.24 -4.53
C ALA A 120 -17.61 4.46 -3.11
N THR A 121 -18.42 5.13 -2.27
CA THR A 121 -18.04 5.43 -0.87
C THR A 121 -17.85 4.16 -0.04
N ILE A 122 -18.81 3.26 -0.10
CA ILE A 122 -18.77 2.02 0.70
C ILE A 122 -17.64 1.11 0.22
N THR A 123 -17.54 0.88 -1.09
CA THR A 123 -16.53 -0.04 -1.64
C THR A 123 -15.12 0.51 -1.48
N PHE A 124 -14.91 1.82 -1.61
CA PHE A 124 -13.62 2.45 -1.35
C PHE A 124 -13.24 2.38 0.13
N LEU A 125 -14.18 2.66 1.04
CA LEU A 125 -13.94 2.52 2.49
C LEU A 125 -13.57 1.07 2.85
N VAL A 126 -14.31 0.08 2.34
CA VAL A 126 -14.01 -1.35 2.56
C VAL A 126 -12.66 -1.73 1.99
N MET A 127 -12.31 -1.23 0.81
CA MET A 127 -11.00 -1.46 0.19
C MET A 127 -9.87 -0.87 1.06
N MET A 128 -10.02 0.35 1.58
CA MET A 128 -9.02 0.98 2.44
C MET A 128 -8.85 0.22 3.75
N LEU A 129 -9.95 -0.18 4.40
CA LEU A 129 -9.88 -1.00 5.61
C LEU A 129 -9.22 -2.36 5.35
N ALA A 130 -9.55 -3.03 4.23
CA ALA A 130 -8.90 -4.28 3.85
C ALA A 130 -7.41 -4.09 3.55
N TYR A 131 -7.04 -2.95 2.92
CA TYR A 131 -5.65 -2.55 2.72
C TYR A 131 -4.91 -2.39 4.06
N THR A 132 -5.49 -1.69 5.03
CA THR A 132 -4.93 -1.51 6.38
C THR A 132 -4.72 -2.84 7.10
N VAL A 133 -5.67 -3.79 6.98
CA VAL A 133 -5.57 -5.14 7.56
C VAL A 133 -4.33 -5.90 7.04
N VAL A 134 -3.91 -5.65 5.81
CA VAL A 134 -2.71 -6.29 5.22
C VAL A 134 -1.46 -5.46 5.45
N SER A 135 -1.51 -4.14 5.22
CA SER A 135 -0.34 -3.24 5.18
C SER A 135 0.29 -3.03 6.56
N ILE A 136 -0.50 -2.88 7.62
CA ILE A 136 0.01 -2.66 8.98
C ILE A 136 0.75 -3.90 9.50
N PRO A 137 0.17 -5.13 9.50
CA PRO A 137 0.91 -6.33 9.89
C PRO A 137 2.11 -6.62 9.00
N TYR A 138 2.02 -6.36 7.69
CA TYR A 138 3.15 -6.51 6.79
C TYR A 138 4.32 -5.59 7.18
N SER A 139 4.04 -4.33 7.48
CA SER A 139 5.08 -3.38 7.90
C SER A 139 5.73 -3.79 9.23
N ALA A 140 4.93 -4.25 10.19
CA ALA A 140 5.40 -4.73 11.48
C ALA A 140 6.21 -6.04 11.39
N LEU A 141 5.96 -6.86 10.37
CA LEU A 141 6.62 -8.16 10.17
C LEU A 141 8.15 -8.04 10.09
N SER A 142 8.69 -6.94 9.54
CA SER A 142 10.15 -6.70 9.47
C SER A 142 10.84 -6.76 10.84
N GLY A 143 10.16 -6.28 11.87
CA GLY A 143 10.67 -6.25 13.24
C GLY A 143 10.75 -7.62 13.92
N VAL A 144 9.99 -8.60 13.43
CA VAL A 144 9.92 -9.96 14.02
C VAL A 144 10.60 -11.03 13.15
N ILE A 145 11.00 -10.72 11.93
CA ILE A 145 11.75 -11.64 11.07
C ILE A 145 13.18 -11.81 11.59
N THR A 146 13.85 -10.71 11.98
CA THR A 146 15.24 -10.73 12.45
C THR A 146 15.50 -9.69 13.53
N ALA A 147 16.35 -10.05 14.50
CA ALA A 147 16.87 -9.12 15.50
C ALA A 147 18.08 -8.32 14.98
N ASP A 148 18.73 -8.78 13.91
CA ASP A 148 19.93 -8.17 13.31
C ASP A 148 19.55 -6.92 12.54
N SER A 149 20.09 -5.77 12.96
CA SER A 149 19.82 -4.46 12.35
C SER A 149 20.27 -4.40 10.88
N GLN A 150 21.41 -5.00 10.54
CA GLN A 150 21.94 -4.99 9.17
C GLN A 150 21.05 -5.81 8.23
N GLN A 151 20.60 -6.98 8.65
CA GLN A 151 19.66 -7.79 7.86
C GLN A 151 18.30 -7.09 7.73
N ARG A 152 17.84 -6.39 8.78
CA ARG A 152 16.60 -5.59 8.73
C ARG A 152 16.71 -4.46 7.72
N THR A 153 17.84 -3.73 7.67
CA THR A 153 18.09 -2.71 6.65
C THR A 153 18.02 -3.30 5.25
N GLY A 154 18.62 -4.49 5.02
CA GLY A 154 18.52 -5.20 3.75
C GLY A 154 17.08 -5.59 3.37
N LEU A 155 16.25 -5.97 4.34
CA LEU A 155 14.80 -6.21 4.10
C LEU A 155 14.08 -4.93 3.69
N ILE A 156 14.36 -3.81 4.35
CA ILE A 156 13.75 -2.50 4.05
C ILE A 156 14.19 -2.03 2.66
N SER A 157 15.44 -2.21 2.27
CA SER A 157 15.92 -1.87 0.92
C SER A 157 15.17 -2.67 -0.16
N LEU A 158 14.93 -3.97 0.05
CA LEU A 158 14.15 -4.79 -0.87
C LEU A 158 12.68 -4.38 -0.93
N ARG A 159 12.11 -3.90 0.19
CA ARG A 159 10.77 -3.28 0.20
C ARG A 159 10.70 -2.09 -0.73
N PHE A 160 11.65 -1.16 -0.64
CA PHE A 160 11.70 0.01 -1.53
C PHE A 160 11.82 -0.40 -3.00
N ILE A 161 12.65 -1.38 -3.33
CA ILE A 161 12.73 -1.92 -4.70
C ILE A 161 11.38 -2.46 -5.15
N GLY A 162 10.70 -3.25 -4.32
CA GLY A 162 9.35 -3.76 -4.59
C GLY A 162 8.33 -2.63 -4.76
N ALA A 163 8.37 -1.61 -3.90
CA ALA A 163 7.49 -0.45 -3.97
C ALA A 163 7.68 0.35 -5.27
N PHE A 164 8.92 0.66 -5.65
CA PHE A 164 9.21 1.35 -6.91
C PHE A 164 8.82 0.51 -8.13
N ALA A 165 9.09 -0.79 -8.12
CA ALA A 165 8.68 -1.69 -9.19
C ALA A 165 7.14 -1.70 -9.34
N GLY A 166 6.40 -1.85 -8.24
CA GLY A 166 4.93 -1.83 -8.24
C GLY A 166 4.37 -0.50 -8.74
N THR A 167 4.89 0.62 -8.21
CA THR A 167 4.48 1.96 -8.64
C THR A 167 4.77 2.19 -10.13
N THR A 168 5.93 1.78 -10.61
CA THR A 168 6.31 1.90 -12.05
C THR A 168 5.38 1.08 -12.93
N LEU A 169 5.12 -0.19 -12.56
CA LEU A 169 4.20 -1.06 -13.29
C LEU A 169 2.81 -0.43 -13.40
N VAL A 170 2.26 0.06 -12.29
CA VAL A 170 0.94 0.70 -12.29
C VAL A 170 0.95 1.96 -13.15
N ASN A 171 1.88 2.86 -12.94
CA ASN A 171 1.90 4.14 -13.63
C ASN A 171 2.12 3.98 -15.14
N TYR A 172 2.88 2.98 -15.57
CA TYR A 172 3.20 2.76 -16.97
C TYR A 172 2.11 1.99 -17.70
N PHE A 173 1.57 0.94 -17.10
CA PHE A 173 0.74 -0.03 -17.81
C PHE A 173 -0.77 0.08 -17.54
N THR A 174 -1.22 0.79 -16.48
CA THR A 174 -2.65 0.76 -16.11
C THR A 174 -3.56 1.24 -17.23
N MET A 175 -3.25 2.36 -17.89
CA MET A 175 -4.11 2.89 -18.94
C MET A 175 -4.16 1.98 -20.18
N ASP A 176 -3.05 1.34 -20.52
CA ASP A 176 -2.99 0.39 -21.63
C ASP A 176 -3.76 -0.89 -21.31
N LEU A 177 -3.64 -1.39 -20.07
CA LEU A 177 -4.42 -2.53 -19.60
C LEU A 177 -5.93 -2.23 -19.60
N VAL A 178 -6.33 -1.04 -19.14
CA VAL A 178 -7.72 -0.60 -19.15
C VAL A 178 -8.28 -0.58 -20.58
N ARG A 179 -7.52 -0.02 -21.53
CA ARG A 179 -7.93 0.00 -22.94
C ARG A 179 -8.00 -1.42 -23.52
N TRP A 180 -7.00 -2.24 -23.26
CA TRP A 180 -6.91 -3.60 -23.79
C TRP A 180 -8.03 -4.50 -23.24
N PHE A 181 -8.23 -4.51 -21.93
CA PHE A 181 -9.27 -5.30 -21.29
C PHE A 181 -10.68 -4.76 -21.53
N GLY A 182 -10.80 -3.45 -21.73
CA GLY A 182 -12.08 -2.77 -21.94
C GLY A 182 -12.65 -2.98 -23.35
N ALA A 183 -11.77 -3.08 -24.36
CA ALA A 183 -12.17 -3.22 -25.77
C ALA A 183 -13.29 -2.21 -26.17
N GLY A 184 -13.17 -0.96 -25.71
CA GLY A 184 -14.14 0.11 -25.92
C GLY A 184 -15.13 0.34 -24.77
N ASN A 185 -15.09 -0.47 -23.71
CA ASN A 185 -15.86 -0.26 -22.48
C ASN A 185 -14.91 -0.02 -21.30
N ASP A 186 -14.72 1.25 -20.94
CA ASP A 186 -13.79 1.66 -19.88
C ASP A 186 -14.16 1.06 -18.52
N ALA A 187 -15.44 0.93 -18.19
CA ALA A 187 -15.88 0.34 -16.93
C ALA A 187 -15.41 -1.12 -16.77
N LEU A 188 -15.55 -1.92 -17.83
CA LEU A 188 -15.04 -3.29 -17.85
C LEU A 188 -13.51 -3.32 -17.85
N GLY A 189 -12.88 -2.35 -18.52
CA GLY A 189 -11.42 -2.20 -18.52
C GLY A 189 -10.85 -2.01 -17.13
N TRP A 190 -11.38 -1.07 -16.36
CA TRP A 190 -10.99 -0.81 -14.99
C TRP A 190 -11.20 -2.03 -14.07
N GLN A 191 -12.37 -2.64 -14.14
CA GLN A 191 -12.70 -3.81 -13.32
C GLN A 191 -11.74 -4.97 -13.58
N ARG A 192 -11.47 -5.30 -14.85
CA ARG A 192 -10.57 -6.39 -15.23
C ARG A 192 -9.11 -6.10 -14.89
N THR A 193 -8.68 -4.86 -15.02
CA THR A 193 -7.34 -4.42 -14.61
C THR A 193 -7.16 -4.59 -13.11
N MET A 194 -8.17 -4.20 -12.30
CA MET A 194 -8.12 -4.40 -10.86
C MET A 194 -8.23 -5.87 -10.46
N LEU A 195 -8.94 -6.69 -11.23
CA LEU A 195 -8.93 -8.15 -11.02
C LEU A 195 -7.53 -8.74 -11.23
N LEU A 196 -6.82 -8.32 -12.28
CA LEU A 196 -5.43 -8.72 -12.52
C LEU A 196 -4.53 -8.28 -11.37
N TYR A 197 -4.58 -7.00 -10.97
CA TYR A 197 -3.77 -6.49 -9.87
C TYR A 197 -4.10 -7.17 -8.54
N GLY A 198 -5.38 -7.43 -8.28
CA GLY A 198 -5.83 -8.17 -7.11
C GLY A 198 -5.30 -9.61 -7.07
N ALA A 199 -5.36 -10.31 -8.20
CA ALA A 199 -4.82 -11.67 -8.31
C ALA A 199 -3.30 -11.71 -8.12
N VAL A 200 -2.56 -10.77 -8.71
CA VAL A 200 -1.10 -10.64 -8.53
C VAL A 200 -0.77 -10.31 -7.07
N ALA A 201 -1.44 -9.33 -6.47
CA ALA A 201 -1.22 -8.95 -5.08
C ALA A 201 -1.53 -10.11 -4.11
N LEU A 202 -2.62 -10.83 -4.34
CA LEU A 202 -2.96 -12.04 -3.57
C LEU A 202 -1.82 -13.07 -3.63
N ALA A 203 -1.32 -13.38 -4.82
CA ALA A 203 -0.22 -14.32 -4.99
C ALA A 203 1.06 -13.85 -4.27
N LEU A 204 1.35 -12.54 -4.33
CA LEU A 204 2.50 -11.95 -3.65
C LEU A 204 2.35 -12.03 -2.13
N PHE A 205 1.18 -11.70 -1.54
CA PHE A 205 0.96 -11.79 -0.09
C PHE A 205 0.98 -13.23 0.41
N VAL A 206 0.43 -14.17 -0.35
CA VAL A 206 0.56 -15.60 -0.05
C VAL A 206 2.04 -16.01 -0.06
N THR A 207 2.81 -15.53 -1.02
CA THR A 207 4.26 -15.78 -1.09
C THR A 207 4.98 -15.21 0.13
N VAL A 208 4.67 -13.96 0.54
CA VAL A 208 5.21 -13.38 1.79
C VAL A 208 4.88 -14.28 2.98
N ALA A 209 3.61 -14.64 3.14
CA ALA A 209 3.16 -15.44 4.27
C ALA A 209 3.82 -16.84 4.35
N LEU A 210 4.10 -17.46 3.19
CA LEU A 210 4.70 -18.78 3.12
C LEU A 210 6.23 -18.76 3.24
N THR A 211 6.89 -17.71 2.74
CA THR A 211 8.36 -17.63 2.70
C THR A 211 8.96 -17.04 3.97
N THR A 212 8.25 -16.13 4.64
CA THR A 212 8.75 -15.46 5.85
C THR A 212 8.49 -16.29 7.13
N ARG A 213 9.32 -16.11 8.15
CA ARG A 213 9.14 -16.72 9.48
C ARG A 213 9.37 -15.68 10.56
N GLU A 214 8.47 -15.64 11.53
CA GLU A 214 8.59 -14.79 12.72
C GLU A 214 9.53 -15.50 13.72
N ARG A 215 10.68 -14.90 14.01
CA ARG A 215 11.72 -15.47 14.89
C ARG A 215 11.90 -14.70 16.18
N VAL A 216 11.54 -13.42 16.16
CA VAL A 216 11.74 -12.50 17.27
C VAL A 216 10.39 -12.24 17.92
N GLN A 217 10.31 -12.45 19.23
CA GLN A 217 9.16 -11.99 20.00
C GLN A 217 9.44 -10.54 20.41
N PRO A 218 8.56 -9.59 20.07
CA PRO A 218 8.71 -8.23 20.56
C PRO A 218 8.63 -8.23 22.10
N PRO A 219 9.42 -7.34 22.76
CA PRO A 219 9.36 -7.21 24.21
C PRO A 219 7.91 -6.87 24.63
N PRO A 220 7.51 -7.30 25.86
CA PRO A 220 6.18 -6.95 26.38
C PRO A 220 6.01 -5.45 26.32
N GLN A 221 4.94 -4.98 25.66
CA GLN A 221 4.66 -3.55 25.57
C GLN A 221 4.44 -2.97 26.97
N GLN A 222 5.20 -1.94 27.32
CA GLN A 222 4.90 -1.08 28.44
C GLN A 222 3.57 -0.35 28.09
N ARG A 223 2.56 -0.57 28.91
CA ARG A 223 1.24 0.05 28.73
C ARG A 223 1.29 1.49 29.23
N THR A 224 1.84 2.39 28.45
CA THR A 224 1.69 3.83 28.68
C THR A 224 0.30 4.29 28.15
N PRO A 225 -0.38 5.20 28.83
CA PRO A 225 -1.62 5.76 28.30
C PRO A 225 -1.33 6.58 27.06
N ILE A 226 -2.05 6.32 25.96
CA ILE A 226 -1.88 6.94 24.61
C ILE A 226 -1.78 8.47 24.71
N ARG A 227 -2.53 9.09 25.63
CA ARG A 227 -2.49 10.54 25.85
C ARG A 227 -1.11 11.06 26.25
N ARG A 228 -0.36 10.27 27.04
CA ARG A 228 1.00 10.62 27.46
C ARG A 228 1.97 10.48 26.31
N ASP A 229 1.85 9.39 25.55
CA ASP A 229 2.69 9.15 24.37
C ASP A 229 2.53 10.28 23.33
N ILE A 230 1.29 10.74 23.07
CA ILE A 230 1.02 11.88 22.18
C ILE A 230 1.64 13.17 22.74
N ALA A 231 1.52 13.44 24.06
CA ALA A 231 2.10 14.62 24.66
C ALA A 231 3.63 14.64 24.56
N ASP A 232 4.27 13.49 24.79
CA ASP A 232 5.72 13.32 24.67
C ASP A 232 6.19 13.50 23.22
N LEU A 233 5.43 13.01 22.23
CA LEU A 233 5.70 13.22 20.80
C LEU A 233 5.61 14.70 20.41
N LEU A 234 4.57 15.42 20.87
CA LEU A 234 4.40 16.85 20.54
C LEU A 234 5.45 17.75 21.20
N GLN A 235 6.07 17.30 22.30
CA GLN A 235 7.20 18.01 22.93
C GLN A 235 8.54 17.76 22.20
N ASN A 236 8.61 16.74 21.36
CA ASN A 236 9.81 16.41 20.58
C ASN A 236 9.88 17.27 19.30
N LYS A 237 10.54 18.44 19.39
CA LYS A 237 10.67 19.36 18.25
C LYS A 237 11.21 18.72 16.97
N PRO A 238 12.30 17.91 16.98
CA PRO A 238 12.75 17.19 15.80
C PRO A 238 11.67 16.32 15.16
N TRP A 239 10.89 15.62 15.99
CA TRP A 239 9.78 14.80 15.51
C TRP A 239 8.69 15.65 14.84
N CYS A 240 8.30 16.78 15.43
CA CYS A 240 7.31 17.69 14.86
C CYS A 240 7.76 18.24 13.50
N VAL A 241 9.03 18.62 13.35
CA VAL A 241 9.58 19.07 12.06
C VAL A 241 9.51 17.97 11.00
N LEU A 242 9.94 16.75 11.34
CA LEU A 242 9.88 15.61 10.44
C LEU A 242 8.43 15.26 10.07
N PHE A 243 7.51 15.36 11.01
CA PHE A 243 6.08 15.12 10.78
C PHE A 243 5.50 16.11 9.76
N VAL A 244 5.74 17.42 9.96
CA VAL A 244 5.29 18.46 9.02
C VAL A 244 5.92 18.29 7.64
N LEU A 245 7.21 18.00 7.59
CA LEU A 245 7.93 17.75 6.33
C LEU A 245 7.32 16.53 5.59
N SER A 246 7.07 15.43 6.29
CA SER A 246 6.44 14.24 5.74
C SER A 246 5.02 14.53 5.21
N LEU A 247 4.25 15.35 5.93
CA LEU A 247 2.92 15.76 5.51
C LEU A 247 2.98 16.54 4.19
N ILE A 248 3.87 17.52 4.07
CA ILE A 248 4.06 18.32 2.84
C ILE A 248 4.47 17.42 1.68
N ILE A 249 5.41 16.50 1.90
CA ILE A 249 5.86 15.55 0.87
C ILE A 249 4.69 14.67 0.41
N MET A 250 3.91 14.12 1.34
CA MET A 250 2.77 13.24 1.01
C MET A 250 1.68 13.98 0.23
N ILE A 251 1.34 15.21 0.63
CA ILE A 251 0.39 16.07 -0.11
C ILE A 251 0.91 16.30 -1.53
N THR A 252 2.18 16.67 -1.69
CA THR A 252 2.80 16.95 -2.98
C THR A 252 2.77 15.74 -3.90
N ILE A 253 3.13 14.56 -3.40
CA ILE A 253 3.12 13.30 -4.17
C ILE A 253 1.70 12.96 -4.63
N THR A 254 0.73 13.04 -3.74
CA THR A 254 -0.67 12.68 -4.03
C THR A 254 -1.30 13.64 -5.04
N MET A 255 -1.12 14.96 -4.84
CA MET A 255 -1.62 15.97 -5.78
C MET A 255 -0.99 15.81 -7.16
N ARG A 256 0.31 15.58 -7.23
CA ARG A 256 1.01 15.41 -8.52
C ARG A 256 0.54 14.17 -9.28
N GLY A 257 0.31 13.04 -8.60
CA GLY A 257 -0.18 11.81 -9.22
C GLY A 257 -1.52 12.04 -9.92
N GLY A 258 -2.52 12.52 -9.18
CA GLY A 258 -3.85 12.80 -9.72
C GLY A 258 -3.85 13.92 -10.79
N ALA A 259 -3.24 15.06 -10.48
CA ALA A 259 -3.19 16.20 -11.39
C ALA A 259 -2.47 15.88 -12.71
N GLY A 260 -1.43 15.03 -12.70
CA GLY A 260 -0.70 14.66 -13.90
C GLY A 260 -1.56 13.96 -14.95
N VAL A 261 -2.46 13.08 -14.53
CA VAL A 261 -3.39 12.39 -15.43
C VAL A 261 -4.36 13.37 -16.07
N TYR A 262 -4.97 14.27 -15.28
CA TYR A 262 -5.87 15.31 -15.78
C TYR A 262 -5.16 16.28 -16.72
N TYR A 263 -3.94 16.71 -16.38
CA TYR A 263 -3.14 17.60 -17.21
C TYR A 263 -2.91 17.01 -18.61
N LEU A 264 -2.47 15.74 -18.67
CA LEU A 264 -2.23 15.08 -19.96
C LEU A 264 -3.51 14.81 -20.74
N LYS A 265 -4.60 14.44 -20.06
CA LYS A 265 -5.86 14.11 -20.71
C LYS A 265 -6.60 15.34 -21.24
N TYR A 266 -6.70 16.41 -20.43
CA TYR A 266 -7.55 17.56 -20.73
C TYR A 266 -6.82 18.78 -21.27
N TYR A 267 -5.59 19.04 -20.83
CA TYR A 267 -4.80 20.20 -21.26
C TYR A 267 -3.90 19.86 -22.45
N VAL A 268 -3.10 18.82 -22.34
CA VAL A 268 -2.20 18.38 -23.43
C VAL A 268 -2.97 17.61 -24.53
N GLN A 269 -4.12 17.03 -24.18
CA GLN A 269 -4.96 16.20 -25.06
C GLN A 269 -4.23 14.96 -25.62
N ARG A 270 -3.27 14.42 -24.85
CA ARG A 270 -2.46 13.26 -25.20
C ARG A 270 -2.56 12.19 -24.11
N PRO A 271 -3.71 11.51 -23.98
CA PRO A 271 -3.91 10.45 -22.98
C PRO A 271 -3.01 9.23 -23.21
N ASP A 272 -2.46 9.06 -24.41
CA ASP A 272 -1.47 8.06 -24.78
C ASP A 272 -0.13 8.23 -24.02
N LEU A 273 0.20 9.45 -23.60
CA LEU A 273 1.45 9.75 -22.90
C LEU A 273 1.36 9.59 -21.37
N VAL A 274 0.19 9.31 -20.80
CA VAL A 274 0.01 9.21 -19.34
C VAL A 274 0.95 8.16 -18.74
N GLY A 275 1.01 6.97 -19.32
CA GLY A 275 1.88 5.90 -18.86
C GLY A 275 3.36 6.29 -18.89
N LEU A 276 3.81 6.87 -20.01
CA LEU A 276 5.19 7.33 -20.17
C LEU A 276 5.53 8.42 -19.16
N PHE A 277 4.66 9.39 -18.96
CA PHE A 277 4.87 10.52 -18.06
C PHE A 277 4.96 10.09 -16.60
N LEU A 278 3.99 9.32 -16.12
CA LEU A 278 3.96 8.85 -14.74
C LEU A 278 5.04 7.78 -14.48
N GLY A 279 5.26 6.91 -15.46
CA GLY A 279 6.27 5.85 -15.37
C GLY A 279 7.69 6.39 -15.35
N SER A 280 8.02 7.35 -16.23
CA SER A 280 9.36 8.00 -16.25
C SER A 280 9.68 8.70 -14.93
N TYR A 281 8.68 9.34 -14.31
CA TYR A 281 8.85 9.94 -12.99
C TYR A 281 9.17 8.89 -11.91
N SER A 282 8.46 7.76 -11.91
CA SER A 282 8.69 6.67 -10.95
C SER A 282 10.09 6.06 -11.11
N VAL A 283 10.54 5.89 -12.35
CA VAL A 283 11.90 5.42 -12.66
C VAL A 283 12.95 6.42 -12.17
N ALA A 284 12.73 7.72 -12.44
CA ALA A 284 13.66 8.77 -11.99
C ALA A 284 13.79 8.81 -10.46
N LEU A 285 12.68 8.64 -9.73
CA LEU A 285 12.71 8.52 -8.27
C LEU A 285 13.49 7.29 -7.81
N GLY A 286 13.28 6.14 -8.45
CA GLY A 286 14.00 4.89 -8.12
C GLY A 286 15.50 5.03 -8.36
N VAL A 287 15.91 5.63 -9.48
CA VAL A 287 17.31 5.92 -9.79
C VAL A 287 17.89 6.92 -8.78
N GLY A 288 17.16 7.99 -8.45
CA GLY A 288 17.58 8.98 -7.44
C GLY A 288 17.81 8.31 -6.08
N ALA A 289 16.91 7.46 -5.64
CA ALA A 289 17.04 6.72 -4.38
C ALA A 289 18.24 5.75 -4.39
N ALA A 290 18.56 5.15 -5.54
CA ALA A 290 19.69 4.23 -5.67
C ALA A 290 21.06 4.95 -5.67
N ILE A 291 21.11 6.22 -6.09
CA ILE A 291 22.33 7.03 -6.15
C ILE A 291 22.58 7.78 -4.82
N THR A 292 21.52 7.98 -4.03
CA THR A 292 21.66 8.65 -2.72
C THR A 292 22.29 7.67 -1.72
N PRO A 293 23.44 8.02 -1.09
CA PRO A 293 24.18 7.16 -0.18
C PRO A 293 23.42 6.87 1.13
#